data_3c24c3cc80f215da4799d400aa7b56bc
#
_entry.id   3c24c3cc80f215da4799d400aa7b56bc
#
_cell.length_a   1.000
_cell.length_b   1.000
_cell.length_c   1.000
_cell.angle_alpha   90.00
_cell.angle_beta   90.00
_cell.angle_gamma   90.00
#
_symmetry.space_group_name_H-M   'P 1'
#
loop_
_entity.id
_entity.type
_entity.pdbx_description
1 polymer ?
#
loop_
_entity_poly.entity_id
_entity_poly.type
_entity_poly.pdbx_seq_one_letter_code
_entity_poly.pdbx_strand_id
1 'polypeptide(L)' 'MKLIFRNSQGKERVIAEPSNVEEVSKEIKKFIDDHNFKSYYTRVWEENGRLKFDVGSHTEFFYLEGMTFEEYSKESKSV' A
#
# COMPACT_ATOMS: atom_id res chain seq x y z
N MET A 1 -7.72 1.17 -9.68
CA MET A 1 -6.44 0.74 -9.08
C MET A 1 -6.65 -0.54 -8.27
N LYS A 2 -5.61 -1.34 -8.13
CA LYS A 2 -5.66 -2.55 -7.31
C LYS A 2 -4.67 -2.45 -6.17
N LEU A 3 -5.15 -2.64 -4.95
CA LEU A 3 -4.30 -2.69 -3.76
C LEU A 3 -4.07 -4.17 -3.41
N ILE A 4 -2.80 -4.54 -3.30
CA ILE A 4 -2.37 -5.92 -3.14
C ILE A 4 -1.64 -6.06 -1.82
N PHE A 5 -1.91 -7.14 -1.10
CA PHE A 5 -1.18 -7.49 0.11
C PHE A 5 -0.27 -8.68 -0.18
N ARG A 6 1.00 -8.56 0.17
CA ARG A 6 1.98 -9.63 0.08
C ARG A 6 2.32 -10.10 1.50
N ASN A 7 2.07 -11.38 1.77
CA ASN A 7 2.33 -11.94 3.09
C ASN A 7 3.80 -12.36 3.27
N SER A 8 4.12 -12.84 4.45
CA SER A 8 5.50 -13.24 4.79
C SER A 8 6.03 -14.42 3.96
N GLN A 9 5.16 -15.14 3.30
CA GLN A 9 5.53 -16.25 2.43
C GLN A 9 5.67 -15.83 0.97
N GLY A 10 5.51 -14.53 0.68
CA GLY A 10 5.61 -14.00 -0.66
C GLY A 10 4.35 -14.16 -1.50
N LYS A 11 3.24 -14.57 -0.91
CA LYS A 11 1.97 -14.70 -1.63
C LYS A 11 1.25 -13.37 -1.67
N GLU A 12 0.71 -13.03 -2.84
CA GLU A 12 0.02 -11.77 -3.08
C GLU A 12 -1.47 -12.01 -3.34
N ARG A 13 -2.30 -11.09 -2.86
CA ARG A 13 -3.72 -11.07 -3.18
C ARG A 13 -4.23 -9.64 -3.25
N VAL A 14 -5.20 -9.40 -4.10
CA VAL A 14 -5.88 -8.11 -4.18
C VAL A 14 -6.83 -8.01 -2.99
N ILE A 15 -6.66 -6.97 -2.17
CA ILE A 15 -7.49 -6.75 -0.98
C ILE A 15 -8.49 -5.62 -1.16
N ALA A 16 -8.29 -4.74 -2.15
CA ALA A 16 -9.18 -3.62 -2.39
C ALA A 16 -8.96 -3.05 -3.80
N GLU A 17 -9.92 -2.28 -4.29
CA GLU A 17 -9.81 -1.55 -5.54
C GLU A 17 -10.10 -0.07 -5.28
N PRO A 18 -9.15 0.66 -4.67
CA PRO A 18 -9.35 2.06 -4.32
C PRO A 18 -9.44 2.95 -5.55
N SER A 19 -10.15 4.06 -5.42
CA SER A 19 -10.34 5.03 -6.50
C SER A 19 -9.35 6.19 -6.43
N ASN A 20 -8.75 6.42 -5.27
CA ASN A 20 -7.82 7.54 -5.05
C ASN A 20 -6.86 7.23 -3.90
N VAL A 21 -5.89 8.13 -3.67
CA VAL A 21 -4.87 7.95 -2.64
C VAL A 21 -5.47 7.90 -1.23
N GLU A 22 -6.50 8.69 -0.98
CA GLU A 22 -7.15 8.68 0.33
C GLU A 22 -7.72 7.31 0.65
N GLU A 23 -8.38 6.68 -0.33
CA GLU A 23 -8.90 5.32 -0.15
C GLU A 23 -7.79 4.29 0.03
N VAL A 24 -6.67 4.45 -0.67
CA VAL A 24 -5.51 3.57 -0.49
C VAL A 24 -5.06 3.59 0.97
N SER A 25 -4.90 4.77 1.53
CA SER A 25 -4.45 4.94 2.92
C SER A 25 -5.45 4.33 3.90
N LYS A 26 -6.73 4.54 3.68
CA LYS A 26 -7.79 3.97 4.52
C LYS A 26 -7.79 2.44 4.48
N GLU A 27 -7.64 1.87 3.30
CA GLU A 27 -7.66 0.42 3.15
C GLU A 27 -6.43 -0.24 3.77
N ILE A 28 -5.26 0.37 3.63
CA ILE A 28 -4.05 -0.12 4.28
C ILE A 28 -4.20 -0.08 5.80
N LYS A 29 -4.67 1.04 6.33
CA LYS A 29 -4.87 1.20 7.77
C LYS A 29 -5.88 0.18 8.31
N LYS A 30 -6.99 0.00 7.61
CA LYS A 30 -8.00 -0.96 7.99
C LYS A 30 -7.43 -2.38 8.02
N PHE A 31 -6.66 -2.74 7.01
CA PHE A 31 -6.04 -4.06 6.94
C PHE A 31 -5.08 -4.28 8.10
N ILE A 32 -4.25 -3.28 8.40
CA ILE A 32 -3.30 -3.33 9.51
C ILE A 32 -4.04 -3.53 10.84
N ASP A 33 -5.10 -2.76 11.05
CA ASP A 33 -5.89 -2.84 12.28
C ASP A 33 -6.60 -4.20 12.41
N ASP A 34 -7.18 -4.69 11.32
CA ASP A 34 -7.90 -5.96 11.32
C ASP A 34 -7.00 -7.17 11.57
N HIS A 35 -5.72 -7.07 11.19
CA HIS A 35 -4.76 -8.17 11.30
C HIS A 35 -3.75 -7.97 12.44
N ASN A 36 -3.95 -6.95 13.27
CA ASN A 36 -3.08 -6.63 14.41
C ASN A 36 -1.62 -6.45 14.05
N PHE A 37 -1.34 -5.88 12.89
CA PHE A 37 0.02 -5.49 12.53
C PHE A 37 0.44 -4.27 13.33
N LYS A 38 1.72 -4.23 13.68
CA LYS A 38 2.31 -3.01 14.20
C LYS A 38 2.93 -2.24 13.05
N SER A 39 2.41 -1.04 12.79
CA SER A 39 2.97 -0.14 11.80
C SER A 39 3.76 0.93 12.53
N TYR A 40 5.06 1.01 12.26
CA TYR A 40 5.94 2.00 12.87
C TYR A 40 6.16 3.21 11.97
N TYR A 41 6.04 3.02 10.65
CA TYR A 41 6.21 4.07 9.65
C TYR A 41 5.63 3.57 8.33
N THR A 42 5.49 4.49 7.38
CA THR A 42 5.11 4.13 6.01
C THR A 42 6.08 4.76 5.05
N ARG A 43 6.68 3.95 4.19
CA ARG A 43 7.53 4.40 3.09
C ARG A 43 6.95 3.88 1.80
N VAL A 44 7.03 4.69 0.73
CA VAL A 44 6.49 4.34 -0.57
C VAL A 44 7.55 4.59 -1.64
N TRP A 45 7.72 3.63 -2.53
CA TRP A 45 8.59 3.80 -3.71
C TRP A 45 8.07 2.95 -4.85
N GLU A 46 8.59 3.21 -6.06
CA GLU A 46 8.22 2.43 -7.22
C GLU A 46 9.13 1.20 -7.35
N GLU A 47 8.54 0.05 -7.61
CA GLU A 47 9.27 -1.19 -7.81
C GLU A 47 8.53 -2.04 -8.84
N ASN A 48 9.21 -2.38 -9.94
CA ASN A 48 8.65 -3.23 -10.99
C ASN A 48 7.31 -2.73 -11.55
N GLY A 49 7.19 -1.41 -11.75
CA GLY A 49 6.01 -0.82 -12.38
C GLY A 49 4.82 -0.63 -11.46
N ARG A 50 4.98 -0.86 -10.16
CA ARG A 50 3.93 -0.63 -9.17
C ARG A 50 4.51 0.05 -7.94
N LEU A 51 3.65 0.60 -7.09
CA LEU A 51 4.08 1.24 -5.85
C LEU A 51 4.18 0.20 -4.74
N LYS A 52 5.28 0.23 -4.00
CA LYS A 52 5.47 -0.63 -2.84
C LYS A 52 5.36 0.19 -1.58
N PHE A 53 4.55 -0.30 -0.62
CA PHE A 53 4.36 0.34 0.67
C PHE A 53 5.01 -0.51 1.74
N ASP A 54 6.00 0.07 2.41
CA ASP A 54 6.68 -0.55 3.55
C ASP A 54 6.11 0.10 4.82
N VAL A 55 5.41 -0.69 5.61
CA VAL A 55 4.75 -0.20 6.83
C VAL A 55 5.50 -0.57 8.10
N GLY A 56 6.76 -0.97 7.94
CA GLY A 56 7.59 -1.35 9.08
C GLY A 56 7.58 -2.83 9.42
N SER A 57 6.84 -3.63 8.66
CA SER A 57 6.93 -5.08 8.77
C SER A 57 8.13 -5.58 7.98
N HIS A 58 8.88 -6.55 8.51
CA HIS A 58 10.05 -7.07 7.81
C HIS A 58 9.70 -7.94 6.61
N THR A 59 8.53 -8.53 6.57
CA THR A 59 8.18 -9.57 5.60
C THR A 59 6.90 -9.30 4.83
N GLU A 60 6.10 -8.33 5.27
CA GLU A 60 4.79 -8.06 4.67
C GLU A 60 4.78 -6.66 4.05
N PHE A 61 4.22 -6.57 2.85
CA PHE A 61 4.22 -5.33 2.08
C PHE A 61 2.89 -5.17 1.38
N PHE A 62 2.59 -3.92 1.00
CA PHE A 62 1.44 -3.63 0.15
C PHE A 62 1.96 -3.12 -1.19
N TYR A 63 1.20 -3.39 -2.25
CA TYR A 63 1.51 -2.90 -3.59
C TYR A 63 0.27 -2.25 -4.18
N LEU A 64 0.49 -1.18 -4.93
CA LEU A 64 -0.60 -0.49 -5.63
C LEU A 64 -0.31 -0.52 -7.13
N GLU A 65 -1.24 -1.08 -7.90
CA GLU A 65 -1.18 -1.09 -9.36
C GLU A 65 -2.16 -0.05 -9.91
N GLY A 66 -1.76 0.60 -11.01
CA GLY A 66 -2.61 1.57 -11.68
C GLY A 66 -2.31 3.01 -11.35
N MET A 67 -1.24 3.28 -10.62
CA MET A 67 -0.82 4.65 -10.29
C MET A 67 0.69 4.73 -10.30
N THR A 68 1.25 5.82 -10.82
CA THR A 68 2.69 6.07 -10.78
C THR A 68 3.07 6.74 -9.47
N PHE A 69 4.36 6.68 -9.13
CA PHE A 69 4.87 7.38 -7.95
C PHE A 69 4.64 8.89 -8.06
N GLU A 70 4.80 9.45 -9.25
CA GLU A 70 4.56 10.87 -9.47
C GLU A 70 3.12 11.26 -9.16
N GLU A 71 2.16 10.48 -9.65
CA GLU A 71 0.74 10.71 -9.39
C GLU A 71 0.43 10.58 -7.89
N TYR A 72 0.97 9.57 -7.25
CA TYR A 72 0.79 9.35 -5.82
C TYR A 72 1.34 10.53 -5.02
N SER A 73 2.54 11.01 -5.35
CA SER A 73 3.16 12.12 -4.66
C SER A 73 2.36 13.41 -4.79
N LYS A 74 1.80 13.67 -5.97
CA LYS A 74 0.97 14.85 -6.20
C LYS A 74 -0.31 14.80 -5.37
N GLU A 75 -1.00 13.67 -5.36
CA GLU A 75 -2.25 13.53 -4.63
C GLU A 75 -2.02 13.56 -3.12
N SER A 76 -0.95 12.96 -2.62
CA SER A 76 -0.67 12.96 -1.19
C SER A 76 -0.26 14.33 -0.66
N LYS A 77 0.29 15.21 -1.51
CA LYS A 77 0.67 16.56 -1.13
C LYS A 77 -0.49 17.55 -1.12
N SER A 78 -1.60 17.20 -1.75
CA SER A 78 -2.76 18.10 -1.82
C SER A 78 -3.65 17.99 -0.59
N VAL A 79 -3.27 17.21 0.37
CA VAL A 79 -4.02 16.99 1.60
C VAL A 79 -3.52 17.88 2.71
#